data_007a91e5aaf4c2ac5426e8a199d321be
#
_entry.id   007a91e5aaf4c2ac5426e8a199d321be
#
_cell.length_a   1.000
_cell.length_b   1.000
_cell.length_c   1.000
_cell.angle_alpha   90.00
_cell.angle_beta   90.00
_cell.angle_gamma   90.00
#
_symmetry.space_group_name_H-M   'P 1'
#
loop_
_entity.id
_entity.type
_entity.pdbx_description
1 polymer ?
#
loop_
_entity_poly.entity_id
_entity_poly.type
_entity_poly.pdbx_seq_one_letter_code
_entity_poly.pdbx_strand_id
1 'polypeptide(L)'
;MQTVKVRASTEYDVLIERGILKRAGELIKEYTGAGRALLITDRTVDELYSKAALESLKSAGINCEKFVFEDGEEHKSLKTVGDILSFAAQLSLNRSDIFIALGGGIVGDVTGFAASAYLRGVRFVQIPTTLLAAVDSSVGGKTGVNLPEGKNLAGAFHQPSLVLCDPDCFDTLSDSLFADGAAESIKYGIISDENLFEIFESGDVKGNIENIVRRCVEIKSDIVSRDEFDTGERQKLNLGHTLGHAIERCSDFAVSHGHAVAIGTVRACIAAQKLGVCKDNISERVKKVMARNGLPVSTDIPVHELAGVMHRDKKCSSAGINLILPTKIGECILYKTSPDELESIYSL
;
A
#
# COMPACT_ATOMS: atom_id res chain seq x y z
N MET A 1 0.37 -7.77 -21.64
CA MET A 1 -0.50 -7.43 -20.51
C MET A 1 -0.68 -8.65 -19.62
N GLN A 2 -0.37 -8.49 -18.33
CA GLN A 2 -0.63 -9.51 -17.31
C GLN A 2 -1.91 -9.11 -16.56
N THR A 3 -2.71 -10.09 -16.12
CA THR A 3 -3.96 -9.83 -15.41
C THR A 3 -3.99 -10.65 -14.14
N VAL A 4 -4.26 -10.01 -13.01
CA VAL A 4 -4.51 -10.68 -11.73
C VAL A 4 -5.93 -10.37 -11.30
N LYS A 5 -6.73 -11.40 -11.09
CA LYS A 5 -8.10 -11.26 -10.58
C LYS A 5 -8.11 -11.23 -9.06
N VAL A 6 -8.64 -10.15 -8.50
CA VAL A 6 -8.84 -10.01 -7.05
C VAL A 6 -10.27 -10.40 -6.71
N ARG A 7 -10.39 -11.34 -5.76
CA ARG A 7 -11.69 -11.83 -5.26
C ARG A 7 -11.92 -11.33 -3.85
N ALA A 8 -12.88 -10.44 -3.72
CA ALA A 8 -13.35 -9.88 -2.46
C ALA A 8 -14.87 -9.77 -2.52
N SER A 9 -15.50 -8.95 -1.67
CA SER A 9 -16.93 -8.64 -1.77
C SER A 9 -17.34 -8.12 -3.17
N THR A 10 -16.41 -7.51 -3.88
CA THR A 10 -16.51 -7.17 -5.31
C THR A 10 -15.27 -7.70 -6.02
N GLU A 11 -15.47 -8.45 -7.10
CA GLU A 11 -14.36 -8.92 -7.94
C GLU A 11 -13.91 -7.81 -8.90
N TYR A 12 -12.60 -7.72 -9.12
CA TYR A 12 -12.00 -6.79 -10.08
C TYR A 12 -10.68 -7.32 -10.63
N ASP A 13 -10.23 -6.74 -11.72
CA ASP A 13 -8.96 -7.10 -12.35
C ASP A 13 -7.89 -6.03 -12.06
N VAL A 14 -6.66 -6.49 -11.84
CA VAL A 14 -5.45 -5.68 -11.84
C VAL A 14 -4.71 -5.99 -13.15
N LEU A 15 -4.61 -5.01 -14.03
CA LEU A 15 -3.93 -5.11 -15.30
C LEU A 15 -2.54 -4.48 -15.19
N ILE A 16 -1.52 -5.23 -15.59
CA ILE A 16 -0.11 -4.83 -15.47
C ILE A 16 0.52 -4.88 -16.86
N GLU A 17 0.93 -3.73 -17.37
CA GLU A 17 1.59 -3.61 -18.68
C GLU A 17 2.31 -2.26 -18.78
N ARG A 18 3.56 -2.25 -19.27
CA ARG A 18 4.28 -1.01 -19.58
C ARG A 18 3.54 -0.21 -20.64
N GLY A 19 3.37 1.09 -20.40
CA GLY A 19 2.66 2.02 -21.29
C GLY A 19 1.13 1.89 -21.26
N ILE A 20 0.55 1.13 -20.31
CA ILE A 20 -0.91 0.94 -20.18
C ILE A 20 -1.66 2.25 -19.94
N LEU A 21 -1.00 3.24 -19.34
CA LEU A 21 -1.58 4.57 -19.10
C LEU A 21 -2.10 5.21 -20.40
N LYS A 22 -1.42 4.98 -21.53
CA LYS A 22 -1.83 5.50 -22.85
C LYS A 22 -3.13 4.87 -23.35
N ARG A 23 -3.51 3.71 -22.82
CA ARG A 23 -4.72 2.96 -23.14
C ARG A 23 -5.74 2.96 -21.99
N ALA A 24 -5.47 3.73 -20.94
CA ALA A 24 -6.31 3.75 -19.74
C ALA A 24 -7.79 4.04 -20.07
N GLY A 25 -8.05 4.99 -20.96
CA GLY A 25 -9.41 5.33 -21.38
C GLY A 25 -10.16 4.17 -22.04
N GLU A 26 -9.51 3.45 -22.96
CA GLU A 26 -10.07 2.26 -23.61
C GLU A 26 -10.45 1.18 -22.58
N LEU A 27 -9.50 0.82 -21.73
CA LEU A 27 -9.71 -0.19 -20.68
C LEU A 27 -10.76 0.21 -19.66
N ILE A 28 -10.71 1.45 -19.16
CA ILE A 28 -11.73 1.95 -18.25
C ILE A 28 -13.12 1.92 -18.88
N LYS A 29 -13.23 2.28 -20.16
CA LYS A 29 -14.49 2.21 -20.90
C LYS A 29 -15.02 0.79 -21.01
N GLU A 30 -14.12 -0.15 -21.35
CA GLU A 30 -14.44 -1.57 -21.46
C GLU A 30 -14.94 -2.17 -20.15
N TYR A 31 -14.21 -1.93 -19.06
CA TYR A 31 -14.51 -2.53 -17.76
C TYR A 31 -15.66 -1.86 -17.01
N THR A 32 -15.89 -0.57 -17.24
CA THR A 32 -16.86 0.19 -16.44
C THR A 32 -18.05 0.71 -17.24
N GLY A 33 -17.95 0.82 -18.56
CA GLY A 33 -18.96 1.46 -19.40
C GLY A 33 -19.12 2.96 -19.17
N ALA A 34 -18.24 3.58 -18.35
CA ALA A 34 -18.40 4.98 -17.94
C ALA A 34 -18.32 5.96 -19.15
N GLY A 35 -19.20 6.95 -19.14
CA GLY A 35 -19.16 8.08 -20.10
C GLY A 35 -18.61 9.36 -19.49
N ARG A 36 -18.56 9.44 -18.16
CA ARG A 36 -18.02 10.59 -17.42
C ARG A 36 -17.16 10.12 -16.25
N ALA A 37 -16.13 10.89 -15.92
CA ALA A 37 -15.23 10.60 -14.84
C ALA A 37 -14.74 11.87 -14.11
N LEU A 38 -14.28 11.71 -12.87
CA LEU A 38 -13.48 12.67 -12.13
C LEU A 38 -12.12 12.04 -11.86
N LEU A 39 -11.07 12.60 -12.48
CA LEU A 39 -9.69 12.21 -12.22
C LEU A 39 -9.18 13.00 -11.01
N ILE A 40 -8.70 12.29 -10.01
CA ILE A 40 -8.20 12.85 -8.76
C ILE A 40 -6.73 12.50 -8.67
N THR A 41 -5.90 13.49 -8.40
CA THR A 41 -4.44 13.35 -8.38
C THR A 41 -3.82 14.39 -7.44
N ASP A 42 -2.54 14.20 -7.09
CA ASP A 42 -1.74 15.21 -6.43
C ASP A 42 -0.96 16.06 -7.46
N ARG A 43 -0.32 17.14 -6.98
CA ARG A 43 0.38 18.10 -7.84
C ARG A 43 1.54 17.45 -8.61
N THR A 44 2.39 16.66 -7.97
CA THR A 44 3.55 16.02 -8.61
C THR A 44 3.10 15.07 -9.71
N VAL A 45 2.10 14.23 -9.42
CA VAL A 45 1.58 13.26 -10.40
C VAL A 45 0.81 13.96 -11.53
N ASP A 46 0.14 15.07 -11.23
CA ASP A 46 -0.52 15.90 -12.23
C ASP A 46 0.44 16.36 -13.33
N GLU A 47 1.57 16.92 -12.92
CA GLU A 47 2.59 17.42 -13.85
C GLU A 47 3.18 16.30 -14.73
N LEU A 48 3.33 15.09 -14.17
CA LEU A 48 3.96 13.97 -14.84
C LEU A 48 3.01 13.20 -15.78
N TYR A 49 1.77 12.95 -15.35
CA TYR A 49 0.95 11.90 -15.95
C TYR A 49 -0.46 12.32 -16.36
N SER A 50 -1.06 13.37 -15.77
CA SER A 50 -2.47 13.73 -16.03
C SER A 50 -2.75 14.01 -17.49
N LYS A 51 -1.83 14.67 -18.20
CA LYS A 51 -2.03 14.96 -19.62
C LYS A 51 -2.23 13.68 -20.43
N ALA A 52 -1.39 12.68 -20.28
CA ALA A 52 -1.49 11.41 -20.98
C ALA A 52 -2.77 10.65 -20.62
N ALA A 53 -3.13 10.63 -19.33
CA ALA A 53 -4.36 10.00 -18.86
C ALA A 53 -5.61 10.67 -19.44
N LEU A 54 -5.69 12.01 -19.40
CA LEU A 54 -6.83 12.78 -19.93
C LEU A 54 -6.97 12.63 -21.45
N GLU A 55 -5.87 12.63 -22.20
CA GLU A 55 -5.89 12.38 -23.64
C GLU A 55 -6.42 10.98 -23.96
N SER A 56 -6.00 9.97 -23.20
CA SER A 56 -6.48 8.59 -23.34
C SER A 56 -7.98 8.49 -23.05
N LEU A 57 -8.45 9.08 -21.93
CA LEU A 57 -9.87 9.12 -21.56
C LEU A 57 -10.72 9.80 -22.62
N LYS A 58 -10.28 10.98 -23.09
CA LYS A 58 -10.96 11.72 -24.16
C LYS A 58 -11.06 10.92 -25.45
N SER A 59 -9.98 10.21 -25.84
CA SER A 59 -9.97 9.37 -27.06
C SER A 59 -10.95 8.20 -26.97
N ALA A 60 -11.22 7.70 -25.76
CA ALA A 60 -12.23 6.68 -25.50
C ALA A 60 -13.67 7.23 -25.35
N GLY A 61 -13.87 8.54 -25.49
CA GLY A 61 -15.17 9.20 -25.35
C GLY A 61 -15.65 9.28 -23.88
N ILE A 62 -14.72 9.34 -22.93
CA ILE A 62 -14.99 9.60 -21.52
C ILE A 62 -14.79 11.10 -21.26
N ASN A 63 -15.85 11.81 -20.90
CA ASN A 63 -15.75 13.20 -20.47
C ASN A 63 -15.21 13.26 -19.05
N CYS A 64 -14.00 13.77 -18.89
CA CYS A 64 -13.28 13.75 -17.62
C CYS A 64 -12.88 15.15 -17.17
N GLU A 65 -13.29 15.50 -15.96
CA GLU A 65 -12.80 16.66 -15.24
C GLU A 65 -11.69 16.23 -14.26
N LYS A 66 -10.87 17.17 -13.82
CA LYS A 66 -9.73 16.90 -12.96
C LYS A 66 -9.79 17.68 -11.66
N PHE A 67 -9.50 17.00 -10.54
CA PHE A 67 -9.29 17.59 -9.23
C PHE A 67 -7.83 17.32 -8.80
N VAL A 68 -7.08 18.36 -8.48
CA VAL A 68 -5.69 18.29 -8.03
C VAL A 68 -5.60 18.85 -6.61
N PHE A 69 -4.96 18.09 -5.70
CA PHE A 69 -4.65 18.54 -4.35
C PHE A 69 -3.15 18.58 -4.12
N GLU A 70 -2.71 19.20 -3.03
CA GLU A 70 -1.29 19.34 -2.71
C GLU A 70 -0.69 18.00 -2.27
N ASP A 71 0.60 17.79 -2.56
CA ASP A 71 1.36 16.61 -2.14
C ASP A 71 1.50 16.60 -0.61
N GLY A 72 1.73 15.42 -0.06
CA GLY A 72 2.08 15.25 1.34
C GLY A 72 1.03 14.53 2.18
N GLU A 73 1.52 13.88 3.23
CA GLU A 73 0.68 13.07 4.15
C GLU A 73 -0.34 13.94 4.91
N GLU A 74 -0.07 15.23 5.11
CA GLU A 74 -0.98 16.19 5.74
C GLU A 74 -2.26 16.43 4.92
N HIS A 75 -2.21 16.18 3.60
CA HIS A 75 -3.35 16.29 2.71
C HIS A 75 -4.19 15.01 2.63
N LYS A 76 -3.74 13.91 3.25
CA LYS A 76 -4.54 12.71 3.47
C LYS A 76 -5.55 12.96 4.59
N SER A 77 -6.57 13.76 4.33
CA SER A 77 -7.44 14.36 5.36
C SER A 77 -8.92 14.36 4.98
N LEU A 78 -9.80 14.46 5.99
CA LEU A 78 -11.24 14.67 5.79
C LEU A 78 -11.55 15.95 5.01
N LYS A 79 -10.69 16.98 5.16
CA LYS A 79 -10.85 18.23 4.40
C LYS A 79 -10.71 17.95 2.91
N THR A 80 -9.67 17.25 2.49
CA THR A 80 -9.43 16.90 1.08
C THR A 80 -10.58 16.07 0.52
N VAL A 81 -11.07 15.09 1.29
CA VAL A 81 -12.27 14.32 0.91
C VAL A 81 -13.48 15.23 0.73
N GLY A 82 -13.74 16.14 1.68
CA GLY A 82 -14.83 17.11 1.58
C GLY A 82 -14.76 18.01 0.35
N ASP A 83 -13.55 18.47 0.01
CA ASP A 83 -13.29 19.29 -1.17
C ASP A 83 -13.59 18.50 -2.47
N ILE A 84 -13.15 17.22 -2.54
CA ILE A 84 -13.46 16.32 -3.67
C ILE A 84 -14.98 16.10 -3.81
N LEU A 85 -15.67 15.79 -2.71
CA LEU A 85 -17.12 15.57 -2.72
C LEU A 85 -17.89 16.82 -3.19
N SER A 86 -17.47 17.99 -2.73
CA SER A 86 -18.06 19.27 -3.14
C SER A 86 -17.83 19.52 -4.64
N PHE A 87 -16.62 19.29 -5.14
CA PHE A 87 -16.28 19.45 -6.55
C PHE A 87 -17.08 18.48 -7.43
N ALA A 88 -17.19 17.21 -7.04
CA ALA A 88 -18.01 16.23 -7.74
C ALA A 88 -19.49 16.63 -7.81
N ALA A 89 -20.02 17.21 -6.72
CA ALA A 89 -21.40 17.70 -6.68
C ALA A 89 -21.60 18.93 -7.58
N GLN A 90 -20.66 19.87 -7.62
CA GLN A 90 -20.70 21.03 -8.54
C GLN A 90 -20.71 20.58 -10.00
N LEU A 91 -19.99 19.52 -10.34
CA LEU A 91 -20.02 18.91 -11.67
C LEU A 91 -21.31 18.12 -11.94
N SER A 92 -22.19 17.97 -10.95
CA SER A 92 -23.41 17.16 -11.04
C SER A 92 -23.11 15.72 -11.48
N LEU A 93 -22.05 15.10 -10.93
CA LEU A 93 -21.77 13.70 -11.17
C LEU A 93 -22.84 12.81 -10.54
N ASN A 94 -23.16 11.72 -11.21
CA ASN A 94 -24.19 10.78 -10.80
C ASN A 94 -23.62 9.36 -10.53
N ARG A 95 -24.46 8.41 -10.12
CA ARG A 95 -24.01 7.05 -9.74
C ARG A 95 -23.44 6.21 -10.88
N SER A 96 -23.68 6.58 -12.14
CA SER A 96 -23.08 5.89 -13.29
C SER A 96 -21.68 6.40 -13.63
N ASP A 97 -21.32 7.58 -13.12
CA ASP A 97 -20.01 8.19 -13.32
C ASP A 97 -18.99 7.53 -12.38
N ILE A 98 -17.70 7.74 -12.62
CA ILE A 98 -16.63 7.09 -11.88
C ILE A 98 -15.60 8.10 -11.36
N PHE A 99 -14.94 7.72 -10.26
CA PHE A 99 -13.73 8.41 -9.82
C PHE A 99 -12.50 7.63 -10.30
N ILE A 100 -11.43 8.34 -10.66
CA ILE A 100 -10.16 7.77 -11.10
C ILE A 100 -9.07 8.32 -10.19
N ALA A 101 -8.43 7.44 -9.41
CA ALA A 101 -7.27 7.77 -8.60
C ALA A 101 -6.01 7.60 -9.45
N LEU A 102 -5.36 8.69 -9.85
CA LEU A 102 -4.08 8.66 -10.55
C LEU A 102 -3.00 9.14 -9.58
N GLY A 103 -2.23 8.22 -8.98
CA GLY A 103 -1.23 8.62 -8.00
C GLY A 103 -0.68 7.52 -7.11
N GLY A 104 0.02 7.93 -6.06
CA GLY A 104 0.51 7.04 -5.00
C GLY A 104 -0.59 6.58 -4.04
N GLY A 105 -0.18 5.96 -2.93
CA GLY A 105 -1.11 5.42 -1.92
C GLY A 105 -2.03 6.48 -1.31
N ILE A 106 -1.55 7.70 -1.08
CA ILE A 106 -2.37 8.82 -0.56
C ILE A 106 -3.53 9.12 -1.50
N VAL A 107 -3.24 9.26 -2.79
CA VAL A 107 -4.26 9.55 -3.82
C VAL A 107 -5.27 8.40 -3.90
N GLY A 108 -4.79 7.15 -3.90
CA GLY A 108 -5.65 5.97 -3.91
C GLY A 108 -6.61 5.91 -2.74
N ASP A 109 -6.10 6.12 -1.52
CA ASP A 109 -6.86 6.07 -0.27
C ASP A 109 -7.90 7.19 -0.17
N VAL A 110 -7.48 8.44 -0.44
CA VAL A 110 -8.37 9.62 -0.43
C VAL A 110 -9.49 9.48 -1.46
N THR A 111 -9.14 9.08 -2.69
CA THR A 111 -10.11 8.92 -3.79
C THR A 111 -11.08 7.79 -3.49
N GLY A 112 -10.59 6.64 -3.03
CA GLY A 112 -11.42 5.49 -2.70
C GLY A 112 -12.39 5.80 -1.57
N PHE A 113 -11.95 6.53 -0.53
CA PHE A 113 -12.83 6.96 0.55
C PHE A 113 -13.84 8.01 0.07
N ALA A 114 -13.44 8.98 -0.73
CA ALA A 114 -14.37 9.92 -1.35
C ALA A 114 -15.41 9.19 -2.22
N ALA A 115 -15.00 8.20 -3.01
CA ALA A 115 -15.89 7.39 -3.83
C ALA A 115 -16.89 6.59 -2.99
N SER A 116 -16.47 6.04 -1.86
CA SER A 116 -17.34 5.32 -0.93
C SER A 116 -18.43 6.20 -0.32
N ALA A 117 -18.12 7.49 -0.09
CA ALA A 117 -19.02 8.44 0.54
C ALA A 117 -19.94 9.16 -0.46
N TYR A 118 -19.45 9.45 -1.69
CA TYR A 118 -20.23 10.17 -2.69
C TYR A 118 -21.45 9.38 -3.12
N LEU A 119 -22.64 9.99 -3.01
CA LEU A 119 -23.94 9.34 -3.32
C LEU A 119 -24.16 7.98 -2.65
N ARG A 120 -23.51 7.71 -1.52
CA ARG A 120 -23.47 6.43 -0.77
C ARG A 120 -22.74 5.31 -1.51
N GLY A 121 -21.78 5.65 -2.35
CA GLY A 121 -20.92 4.75 -3.10
C GLY A 121 -21.03 4.96 -4.61
N VAL A 122 -19.92 5.36 -5.22
CA VAL A 122 -19.71 5.37 -6.67
C VAL A 122 -18.50 4.47 -6.98
N ARG A 123 -18.46 3.96 -8.21
CA ARG A 123 -17.33 3.15 -8.66
C ARG A 123 -16.07 4.01 -8.75
N PHE A 124 -14.92 3.38 -8.50
CA PHE A 124 -13.64 4.03 -8.75
C PHE A 124 -12.64 3.08 -9.40
N VAL A 125 -11.64 3.67 -10.04
CA VAL A 125 -10.53 2.99 -10.70
C VAL A 125 -9.23 3.52 -10.09
N GLN A 126 -8.26 2.66 -9.88
CA GLN A 126 -6.92 3.06 -9.42
C GLN A 126 -5.90 2.94 -10.54
N ILE A 127 -5.06 3.95 -10.67
CA ILE A 127 -3.89 3.99 -11.54
C ILE A 127 -2.69 4.33 -10.64
N PRO A 128 -2.11 3.31 -9.95
CA PRO A 128 -1.00 3.54 -9.04
C PRO A 128 0.26 3.97 -9.80
N THR A 129 0.89 5.06 -9.34
CA THR A 129 2.12 5.61 -9.94
C THR A 129 3.35 5.38 -9.10
N THR A 130 3.22 4.81 -7.89
CA THR A 130 4.34 4.39 -7.06
C THR A 130 4.39 2.88 -6.95
N LEU A 131 5.60 2.31 -6.77
CA LEU A 131 5.76 0.87 -6.60
C LEU A 131 4.97 0.38 -5.36
N LEU A 132 5.05 1.13 -4.23
CA LEU A 132 4.31 0.82 -3.02
C LEU A 132 2.79 0.73 -3.28
N ALA A 133 2.24 1.69 -4.01
CA ALA A 133 0.82 1.66 -4.34
C ALA A 133 0.46 0.46 -5.25
N ALA A 134 1.30 0.16 -6.23
CA ALA A 134 1.07 -0.93 -7.17
C ALA A 134 1.11 -2.31 -6.51
N VAL A 135 2.04 -2.54 -5.57
CA VAL A 135 2.20 -3.84 -4.91
C VAL A 135 1.32 -4.00 -3.68
N ASP A 136 0.84 -2.89 -3.09
CA ASP A 136 0.14 -2.95 -1.81
C ASP A 136 -1.15 -2.12 -1.81
N SER A 137 -1.11 -0.79 -1.62
CA SER A 137 -2.30 -0.01 -1.24
C SER A 137 -3.44 -0.03 -2.27
N SER A 138 -3.19 -0.25 -3.56
CA SER A 138 -4.24 -0.34 -4.59
C SER A 138 -5.09 -1.61 -4.52
N VAL A 139 -4.73 -2.59 -3.68
CA VAL A 139 -5.39 -3.89 -3.61
C VAL A 139 -6.00 -4.12 -2.22
N GLY A 140 -7.25 -4.63 -2.18
CA GLY A 140 -7.89 -5.07 -0.94
C GLY A 140 -8.78 -4.05 -0.27
N GLY A 141 -9.09 -2.93 -0.96
CA GLY A 141 -10.19 -2.02 -0.65
C GLY A 141 -10.08 -1.19 0.63
N LYS A 142 -8.97 -1.24 1.36
CA LYS A 142 -8.75 -0.33 2.49
C LYS A 142 -8.55 1.07 1.94
N THR A 143 -9.47 1.99 2.23
CA THR A 143 -9.41 3.40 1.84
C THR A 143 -9.65 4.27 3.05
N GLY A 144 -8.99 5.42 3.13
CA GLY A 144 -9.17 6.26 4.31
C GLY A 144 -8.20 7.42 4.40
N VAL A 145 -8.39 8.17 5.46
CA VAL A 145 -7.62 9.39 5.74
C VAL A 145 -7.21 9.46 7.21
N ASN A 146 -6.29 10.35 7.48
CA ASN A 146 -5.77 10.59 8.81
C ASN A 146 -6.71 11.51 9.60
N LEU A 147 -6.69 11.34 10.91
CA LEU A 147 -7.25 12.25 11.89
C LEU A 147 -6.11 12.81 12.76
N PRO A 148 -6.34 13.90 13.51
CA PRO A 148 -5.33 14.40 14.45
C PRO A 148 -4.83 13.35 15.45
N GLU A 149 -5.68 12.37 15.77
CA GLU A 149 -5.39 11.30 16.72
C GLU A 149 -4.53 10.18 16.14
N GLY A 150 -4.48 10.03 14.80
CA GLY A 150 -3.68 8.98 14.17
C GLY A 150 -3.94 8.77 12.68
N LYS A 151 -3.06 7.96 12.06
CA LYS A 151 -3.16 7.60 10.64
C LYS A 151 -4.31 6.62 10.36
N ASN A 152 -4.98 6.81 9.21
CA ASN A 152 -5.96 5.89 8.65
C ASN A 152 -7.16 5.56 9.57
N LEU A 153 -7.52 6.47 10.48
CA LEU A 153 -8.60 6.25 11.44
C LEU A 153 -10.01 6.49 10.88
N ALA A 154 -10.14 7.23 9.79
CA ALA A 154 -11.41 7.46 9.11
C ALA A 154 -11.36 6.88 7.70
N GLY A 155 -12.26 5.94 7.37
CA GLY A 155 -12.21 5.29 6.07
C GLY A 155 -13.32 4.28 5.86
N ALA A 156 -13.22 3.56 4.74
CA ALA A 156 -14.15 2.51 4.35
C ALA A 156 -13.41 1.38 3.63
N PHE A 157 -13.97 0.17 3.72
CA PHE A 157 -13.64 -0.88 2.77
C PHE A 157 -14.42 -0.62 1.48
N HIS A 158 -13.75 -0.18 0.43
CA HIS A 158 -14.35 0.11 -0.87
C HIS A 158 -13.44 -0.43 -1.97
N GLN A 159 -13.87 -1.52 -2.62
CA GLN A 159 -13.07 -2.18 -3.65
C GLN A 159 -13.08 -1.35 -4.95
N PRO A 160 -11.96 -1.20 -5.65
CA PRO A 160 -11.93 -0.58 -6.97
C PRO A 160 -12.65 -1.47 -7.99
N SER A 161 -13.12 -0.88 -9.08
CA SER A 161 -13.69 -1.62 -10.21
C SER A 161 -12.61 -2.13 -11.17
N LEU A 162 -11.42 -1.53 -11.13
CA LEU A 162 -10.28 -1.85 -11.98
C LEU A 162 -9.02 -1.20 -11.37
N VAL A 163 -7.88 -1.87 -11.52
CA VAL A 163 -6.56 -1.29 -11.23
C VAL A 163 -5.71 -1.38 -12.50
N LEU A 164 -5.14 -0.27 -12.94
CA LEU A 164 -4.23 -0.20 -14.09
C LEU A 164 -2.83 0.14 -13.61
N CYS A 165 -1.94 -0.82 -13.62
CA CYS A 165 -0.56 -0.65 -13.18
C CYS A 165 0.37 -0.49 -14.39
N ASP A 166 0.96 0.70 -14.51
CA ASP A 166 1.96 1.02 -15.52
C ASP A 166 3.35 1.06 -14.88
N PRO A 167 4.20 0.03 -15.07
CA PRO A 167 5.55 0.04 -14.53
C PRO A 167 6.44 1.19 -15.04
N ASP A 168 6.12 1.81 -16.18
CA ASP A 168 6.87 2.98 -16.66
C ASP A 168 6.72 4.19 -15.73
N CYS A 169 5.66 4.25 -14.92
CA CYS A 169 5.49 5.28 -13.91
C CYS A 169 6.56 5.20 -12.79
N PHE A 170 7.16 4.05 -12.59
CA PHE A 170 8.17 3.88 -11.52
C PHE A 170 9.53 4.46 -11.92
N ASP A 171 9.77 4.71 -13.21
CA ASP A 171 11.04 5.27 -13.70
C ASP A 171 11.24 6.74 -13.29
N THR A 172 10.18 7.43 -12.87
CA THR A 172 10.24 8.82 -12.37
C THR A 172 10.36 8.92 -10.86
N LEU A 173 10.29 7.79 -10.15
CA LEU A 173 10.42 7.78 -8.69
C LEU A 173 11.86 8.08 -8.27
N SER A 174 12.02 8.82 -7.18
CA SER A 174 13.30 8.87 -6.50
C SER A 174 13.69 7.49 -5.97
N ASP A 175 14.98 7.25 -5.79
CA ASP A 175 15.48 5.99 -5.24
C ASP A 175 14.82 5.66 -3.88
N SER A 176 14.58 6.67 -3.05
CA SER A 176 13.91 6.49 -1.75
C SER A 176 12.45 6.04 -1.88
N LEU A 177 11.67 6.67 -2.77
CA LEU A 177 10.28 6.27 -3.01
C LEU A 177 10.18 4.90 -3.68
N PHE A 178 11.12 4.55 -4.54
CA PHE A 178 11.20 3.21 -5.10
C PHE A 178 11.53 2.18 -4.02
N ALA A 179 12.48 2.50 -3.12
CA ALA A 179 12.86 1.65 -2.01
C ALA A 179 11.69 1.38 -1.03
N ASP A 180 10.80 2.36 -0.79
CA ASP A 180 9.59 2.14 0.01
C ASP A 180 8.72 1.01 -0.56
N GLY A 181 8.52 0.98 -1.87
CA GLY A 181 7.79 -0.11 -2.53
C GLY A 181 8.57 -1.43 -2.54
N ALA A 182 9.91 -1.36 -2.63
CA ALA A 182 10.76 -2.54 -2.52
C ALA A 182 10.65 -3.18 -1.13
N ALA A 183 10.57 -2.40 -0.04
CA ALA A 183 10.38 -2.90 1.31
C ALA A 183 9.11 -3.75 1.44
N GLU A 184 8.00 -3.27 0.90
CA GLU A 184 6.73 -4.01 0.89
C GLU A 184 6.81 -5.28 0.02
N SER A 185 7.50 -5.20 -1.13
CA SER A 185 7.69 -6.36 -2.01
C SER A 185 8.55 -7.44 -1.35
N ILE A 186 9.64 -7.05 -0.68
CA ILE A 186 10.50 -7.96 0.10
C ILE A 186 9.69 -8.59 1.24
N LYS A 187 8.83 -7.81 1.91
CA LYS A 187 7.93 -8.31 2.94
C LYS A 187 7.06 -9.44 2.42
N TYR A 188 6.45 -9.31 1.22
CA TYR A 188 5.68 -10.38 0.59
C TYR A 188 6.53 -11.63 0.34
N GLY A 189 7.77 -11.45 -0.07
CA GLY A 189 8.73 -12.54 -0.22
C GLY A 189 8.94 -13.30 1.09
N ILE A 190 9.14 -12.59 2.20
CA ILE A 190 9.33 -13.19 3.54
C ILE A 190 8.06 -13.87 4.04
N ILE A 191 6.88 -13.32 3.75
CA ILE A 191 5.61 -13.87 4.23
C ILE A 191 5.22 -15.14 3.49
N SER A 192 5.42 -15.21 2.15
CA SER A 192 4.74 -16.21 1.33
C SER A 192 5.49 -16.72 0.10
N ASP A 193 6.63 -16.11 -0.32
CA ASP A 193 7.25 -16.46 -1.61
C ASP A 193 8.76 -16.24 -1.62
N GLU A 194 9.52 -17.29 -1.32
CA GLU A 194 10.98 -17.23 -1.34
C GLU A 194 11.56 -16.85 -2.70
N ASN A 195 10.93 -17.25 -3.82
CA ASN A 195 11.40 -16.86 -5.16
C ASN A 195 11.28 -15.35 -5.38
N LEU A 196 10.22 -14.72 -4.87
CA LEU A 196 10.09 -13.25 -4.90
C LEU A 196 11.19 -12.58 -4.07
N PHE A 197 11.52 -13.14 -2.88
CA PHE A 197 12.63 -12.65 -2.07
C PHE A 197 13.97 -12.75 -2.79
N GLU A 198 14.24 -13.86 -3.49
CA GLU A 198 15.45 -14.11 -4.24
C GLU A 198 15.67 -13.12 -5.40
N ILE A 199 14.60 -12.58 -6.02
CA ILE A 199 14.74 -11.52 -7.02
C ILE A 199 15.42 -10.28 -6.41
N PHE A 200 15.02 -9.87 -5.20
CA PHE A 200 15.65 -8.74 -4.51
C PHE A 200 17.07 -9.08 -4.02
N GLU A 201 17.31 -10.32 -3.65
CA GLU A 201 18.63 -10.82 -3.27
C GLU A 201 19.59 -10.84 -4.45
N SER A 202 19.15 -11.20 -5.65
CA SER A 202 19.96 -11.16 -6.88
C SER A 202 20.32 -9.74 -7.33
N GLY A 203 19.41 -8.76 -7.06
CA GLY A 203 19.54 -7.36 -7.44
C GLY A 203 19.00 -7.03 -8.83
N ASP A 204 18.42 -7.96 -9.55
CA ASP A 204 17.75 -7.70 -10.85
C ASP A 204 16.28 -7.29 -10.67
N VAL A 205 16.06 -6.24 -9.87
CA VAL A 205 14.71 -5.74 -9.54
C VAL A 205 14.05 -5.08 -10.75
N LYS A 206 14.78 -4.19 -11.45
CA LYS A 206 14.22 -3.44 -12.58
C LYS A 206 13.84 -4.36 -13.75
N GLY A 207 14.65 -5.37 -14.04
CA GLY A 207 14.37 -6.36 -15.09
C GLY A 207 13.16 -7.25 -14.78
N ASN A 208 12.82 -7.39 -13.49
CA ASN A 208 11.72 -8.24 -13.02
C ASN A 208 10.50 -7.45 -12.52
N ILE A 209 10.42 -6.14 -12.74
CA ILE A 209 9.43 -5.28 -12.07
C ILE A 209 7.98 -5.70 -12.31
N GLU A 210 7.59 -6.07 -13.53
CA GLU A 210 6.24 -6.55 -13.82
C GLU A 210 5.92 -7.87 -13.10
N ASN A 211 6.91 -8.78 -13.01
CA ASN A 211 6.76 -10.03 -12.29
C ASN A 211 6.65 -9.79 -10.77
N ILE A 212 7.44 -8.86 -10.23
CA ILE A 212 7.37 -8.45 -8.81
C ILE A 212 5.97 -7.93 -8.50
N VAL A 213 5.47 -6.97 -9.27
CA VAL A 213 4.12 -6.40 -9.06
C VAL A 213 3.07 -7.51 -9.13
N ARG A 214 3.11 -8.35 -10.18
CA ARG A 214 2.17 -9.46 -10.34
C ARG A 214 2.17 -10.39 -9.12
N ARG A 215 3.35 -10.83 -8.67
CA ARG A 215 3.45 -11.75 -7.54
C ARG A 215 2.97 -11.14 -6.23
N CYS A 216 3.30 -9.88 -5.96
CA CYS A 216 2.80 -9.17 -4.78
C CYS A 216 1.27 -9.07 -4.80
N VAL A 217 0.69 -8.70 -5.94
CA VAL A 217 -0.77 -8.59 -6.12
C VAL A 217 -1.44 -9.97 -5.97
N GLU A 218 -0.88 -11.05 -6.54
CA GLU A 218 -1.38 -12.41 -6.38
C GLU A 218 -1.39 -12.85 -4.91
N ILE A 219 -0.29 -12.65 -4.17
CA ILE A 219 -0.18 -12.98 -2.75
C ILE A 219 -1.21 -12.19 -1.94
N LYS A 220 -1.30 -10.88 -2.19
CA LYS A 220 -2.27 -10.04 -1.49
C LYS A 220 -3.70 -10.43 -1.80
N SER A 221 -4.02 -10.66 -3.08
CA SER A 221 -5.35 -11.10 -3.52
C SER A 221 -5.78 -12.39 -2.84
N ASP A 222 -4.87 -13.35 -2.74
CA ASP A 222 -5.12 -14.63 -2.10
C ASP A 222 -5.42 -14.46 -0.59
N ILE A 223 -4.65 -13.63 0.11
CA ILE A 223 -4.90 -13.31 1.53
C ILE A 223 -6.22 -12.54 1.70
N VAL A 224 -6.49 -11.53 0.86
CA VAL A 224 -7.73 -10.73 0.91
C VAL A 224 -8.95 -11.58 0.64
N SER A 225 -8.87 -12.55 -0.27
CA SER A 225 -10.00 -13.45 -0.57
C SER A 225 -10.42 -14.31 0.61
N ARG A 226 -9.49 -14.59 1.54
CA ARG A 226 -9.77 -15.36 2.77
C ARG A 226 -10.11 -14.49 3.97
N ASP A 227 -9.66 -13.23 3.97
CA ASP A 227 -9.87 -12.29 5.07
C ASP A 227 -9.90 -10.84 4.57
N GLU A 228 -11.01 -10.44 3.98
CA GLU A 228 -11.18 -9.09 3.40
C GLU A 228 -11.07 -7.99 4.48
N PHE A 229 -11.62 -8.24 5.67
CA PHE A 229 -11.78 -7.21 6.72
C PHE A 229 -10.65 -7.19 7.76
N ASP A 230 -9.57 -7.94 7.53
CA ASP A 230 -8.37 -7.92 8.38
C ASP A 230 -8.63 -8.34 9.84
N THR A 231 -9.40 -9.38 10.01
CA THR A 231 -9.75 -9.92 11.34
C THR A 231 -8.94 -11.16 11.72
N GLY A 232 -8.19 -11.74 10.78
CA GLY A 232 -7.50 -13.01 10.94
C GLY A 232 -6.18 -13.08 10.16
N GLU A 233 -6.15 -13.87 9.07
CA GLU A 233 -4.92 -14.17 8.32
C GLU A 233 -4.29 -12.96 7.65
N ARG A 234 -5.08 -11.96 7.27
CA ARG A 234 -4.59 -10.73 6.64
C ARG A 234 -3.62 -9.95 7.55
N GLN A 235 -3.68 -10.17 8.88
CA GLN A 235 -2.72 -9.60 9.82
C GLN A 235 -1.26 -9.99 9.50
N LYS A 236 -1.00 -11.09 8.77
CA LYS A 236 0.36 -11.44 8.31
C LYS A 236 1.00 -10.34 7.47
N LEU A 237 0.21 -9.54 6.76
CA LEU A 237 0.68 -8.38 6.00
C LEU A 237 1.32 -7.29 6.88
N ASN A 238 1.10 -7.35 8.20
CA ASN A 238 1.69 -6.42 9.16
C ASN A 238 3.08 -6.86 9.66
N LEU A 239 3.78 -7.76 8.96
CA LEU A 239 5.19 -8.05 9.26
C LEU A 239 6.00 -6.75 9.24
N GLY A 240 6.73 -6.47 10.33
CA GLY A 240 7.49 -5.24 10.51
C GLY A 240 6.68 -4.00 10.92
N HIS A 241 5.35 -3.97 10.71
CA HIS A 241 4.54 -2.77 10.92
C HIS A 241 4.38 -2.36 12.37
N THR A 242 4.38 -3.30 13.32
CA THR A 242 4.24 -2.95 14.76
C THR A 242 5.33 -2.00 15.21
N LEU A 243 6.58 -2.30 14.85
CA LEU A 243 7.72 -1.43 15.15
C LEU A 243 7.82 -0.29 14.13
N GLY A 244 7.52 -0.54 12.86
CA GLY A 244 7.55 0.45 11.79
C GLY A 244 6.68 1.67 12.09
N HIS A 245 5.43 1.47 12.46
CA HIS A 245 4.53 2.58 12.85
C HIS A 245 5.03 3.37 14.07
N ALA A 246 5.68 2.69 15.02
CA ALA A 246 6.29 3.38 16.15
C ALA A 246 7.47 4.26 15.70
N ILE A 247 8.30 3.77 14.76
CA ILE A 247 9.41 4.54 14.16
C ILE A 247 8.88 5.76 13.39
N GLU A 248 7.87 5.58 12.52
CA GLU A 248 7.23 6.70 11.82
C GLU A 248 6.79 7.79 12.79
N ARG A 249 6.13 7.39 13.86
CA ARG A 249 5.56 8.32 14.85
C ARG A 249 6.63 9.01 15.71
N CYS A 250 7.65 8.28 16.16
CA CYS A 250 8.74 8.85 16.95
C CYS A 250 9.68 9.75 16.13
N SER A 251 9.72 9.57 14.80
CA SER A 251 10.47 10.42 13.89
C SER A 251 9.66 11.61 13.35
N ASP A 252 8.46 11.86 13.86
CA ASP A 252 7.52 12.85 13.29
C ASP A 252 7.35 12.67 11.78
N PHE A 253 7.29 11.39 11.35
CA PHE A 253 7.17 10.99 9.94
C PHE A 253 8.34 11.38 9.03
N ALA A 254 9.49 11.73 9.59
CA ALA A 254 10.72 11.96 8.83
C ALA A 254 11.26 10.66 8.20
N VAL A 255 11.02 9.51 8.83
CA VAL A 255 11.27 8.19 8.24
C VAL A 255 10.03 7.74 7.47
N SER A 256 10.20 7.47 6.17
CA SER A 256 9.09 7.02 5.31
C SER A 256 8.57 5.63 5.72
N HIS A 257 7.35 5.30 5.28
CA HIS A 257 6.66 4.07 5.66
C HIS A 257 7.49 2.82 5.34
N GLY A 258 7.93 2.66 4.09
CA GLY A 258 8.69 1.46 3.68
C GLY A 258 10.05 1.35 4.39
N HIS A 259 10.71 2.50 4.65
CA HIS A 259 11.95 2.52 5.43
C HIS A 259 11.72 2.07 6.87
N ALA A 260 10.65 2.52 7.50
CA ALA A 260 10.28 2.12 8.86
C ALA A 260 9.89 0.63 8.93
N VAL A 261 9.12 0.15 7.94
CA VAL A 261 8.73 -1.27 7.81
C VAL A 261 9.96 -2.16 7.57
N ALA A 262 10.95 -1.71 6.79
CA ALA A 262 12.19 -2.45 6.58
C ALA A 262 12.94 -2.69 7.90
N ILE A 263 13.12 -1.65 8.72
CA ILE A 263 13.73 -1.76 10.06
C ILE A 263 12.92 -2.72 10.93
N GLY A 264 11.59 -2.55 10.95
CA GLY A 264 10.68 -3.39 11.73
C GLY A 264 10.74 -4.85 11.30
N THR A 265 10.85 -5.13 10.00
CA THR A 265 10.98 -6.49 9.44
C THR A 265 12.28 -7.15 9.87
N VAL A 266 13.41 -6.43 9.80
CA VAL A 266 14.70 -6.93 10.29
C VAL A 266 14.61 -7.29 11.78
N ARG A 267 14.01 -6.42 12.60
CA ARG A 267 13.82 -6.66 14.03
C ARG A 267 12.89 -7.84 14.31
N ALA A 268 11.83 -8.02 13.52
CA ALA A 268 10.94 -9.18 13.62
C ALA A 268 11.70 -10.50 13.31
N CYS A 269 12.61 -10.51 12.33
CA CYS A 269 13.44 -11.66 12.03
C CYS A 269 14.41 -11.98 13.19
N ILE A 270 15.04 -10.97 13.79
CA ILE A 270 15.91 -11.14 14.97
C ILE A 270 15.10 -11.71 16.14
N ALA A 271 13.91 -11.13 16.41
CA ALA A 271 13.02 -11.61 17.46
C ALA A 271 12.61 -13.06 17.25
N ALA A 272 12.22 -13.44 16.02
CA ALA A 272 11.84 -14.81 15.66
C ALA A 272 12.96 -15.82 15.98
N GLN A 273 14.21 -15.49 15.68
CA GLN A 273 15.36 -16.36 15.99
C GLN A 273 15.59 -16.49 17.51
N LYS A 274 15.53 -15.38 18.24
CA LYS A 274 15.79 -15.38 19.69
C LYS A 274 14.68 -16.06 20.49
N LEU A 275 13.43 -15.96 20.02
CA LEU A 275 12.29 -16.68 20.58
C LEU A 275 12.25 -18.16 20.17
N GLY A 276 13.18 -18.63 19.34
CA GLY A 276 13.20 -20.01 18.84
C GLY A 276 12.09 -20.34 17.84
N VAL A 277 11.39 -19.33 17.32
CA VAL A 277 10.36 -19.47 16.28
C VAL A 277 11.01 -19.81 14.94
N CYS A 278 12.12 -19.16 14.62
CA CYS A 278 12.94 -19.44 13.44
C CYS A 278 14.26 -20.07 13.86
N LYS A 279 14.59 -21.22 13.27
CA LYS A 279 15.85 -21.94 13.55
C LYS A 279 16.99 -21.47 12.64
N ASP A 280 16.66 -20.95 11.46
CA ASP A 280 17.63 -20.51 10.47
C ASP A 280 18.08 -19.07 10.75
N ASN A 281 19.32 -18.74 10.35
CA ASN A 281 19.81 -17.36 10.48
C ASN A 281 19.32 -16.47 9.33
N ILE A 282 17.98 -16.22 9.29
CA ILE A 282 17.37 -15.41 8.24
C ILE A 282 17.61 -13.91 8.43
N SER A 283 17.86 -13.45 9.66
CA SER A 283 17.99 -12.01 9.94
C SER A 283 19.14 -11.36 9.18
N GLU A 284 20.29 -12.04 9.10
CA GLU A 284 21.44 -11.52 8.35
C GLU A 284 21.20 -11.55 6.83
N ARG A 285 20.47 -12.56 6.32
CA ARG A 285 20.06 -12.61 4.92
C ARG A 285 19.10 -11.46 4.59
N VAL A 286 18.09 -11.21 5.44
CA VAL A 286 17.13 -10.11 5.29
C VAL A 286 17.81 -8.74 5.39
N LYS A 287 18.72 -8.53 6.37
CA LYS A 287 19.50 -7.29 6.46
C LYS A 287 20.26 -6.99 5.17
N LYS A 288 20.95 -7.97 4.60
CA LYS A 288 21.72 -7.81 3.36
C LYS A 288 20.80 -7.42 2.19
N VAL A 289 19.64 -8.06 2.08
CA VAL A 289 18.67 -7.75 1.02
C VAL A 289 18.10 -6.36 1.20
N MET A 290 17.69 -5.98 2.41
CA MET A 290 17.18 -4.61 2.68
C MET A 290 18.24 -3.55 2.34
N ALA A 291 19.46 -3.69 2.87
CA ALA A 291 20.55 -2.75 2.61
C ALA A 291 20.91 -2.65 1.11
N ARG A 292 20.94 -3.78 0.39
CA ARG A 292 21.19 -3.81 -1.07
C ARG A 292 20.16 -3.02 -1.87
N ASN A 293 18.94 -2.97 -1.39
CA ASN A 293 17.82 -2.27 -2.03
C ASN A 293 17.60 -0.85 -1.48
N GLY A 294 18.63 -0.26 -0.85
CA GLY A 294 18.60 1.14 -0.38
C GLY A 294 17.81 1.37 0.90
N LEU A 295 17.47 0.31 1.63
CA LEU A 295 16.64 0.38 2.83
C LEU A 295 17.49 0.37 4.12
N PRO A 296 17.10 1.15 5.15
CA PRO A 296 17.75 1.11 6.45
C PRO A 296 17.44 -0.23 7.16
N VAL A 297 18.38 -0.68 7.98
CA VAL A 297 18.27 -1.95 8.74
C VAL A 297 18.26 -1.73 10.25
N SER A 298 18.41 -0.49 10.70
CA SER A 298 18.43 -0.08 12.11
C SER A 298 17.92 1.35 12.28
N THR A 299 17.64 1.73 13.50
CA THR A 299 17.30 3.09 13.92
C THR A 299 18.04 3.45 15.19
N ASP A 300 18.34 4.73 15.37
CA ASP A 300 18.94 5.27 16.59
C ASP A 300 17.90 5.57 17.67
N ILE A 301 16.60 5.46 17.36
CA ILE A 301 15.53 5.68 18.33
C ILE A 301 15.58 4.56 19.40
N PRO A 302 15.67 4.88 20.69
CA PRO A 302 15.74 3.89 21.75
C PRO A 302 14.50 2.99 21.79
N VAL A 303 14.69 1.69 22.03
CA VAL A 303 13.59 0.71 22.01
C VAL A 303 12.51 1.04 23.05
N HIS A 304 12.88 1.60 24.22
CA HIS A 304 11.91 1.98 25.26
C HIS A 304 10.96 3.12 24.80
N GLU A 305 11.43 4.05 23.97
CA GLU A 305 10.59 5.09 23.38
C GLU A 305 9.60 4.48 22.36
N LEU A 306 10.11 3.60 21.50
CA LEU A 306 9.28 2.87 20.55
C LEU A 306 8.23 1.99 21.25
N ALA A 307 8.63 1.29 22.31
CA ALA A 307 7.72 0.49 23.14
C ALA A 307 6.59 1.34 23.74
N GLY A 308 6.91 2.55 24.21
CA GLY A 308 5.92 3.49 24.74
C GLY A 308 4.85 3.90 23.71
N VAL A 309 5.22 3.99 22.42
CA VAL A 309 4.27 4.28 21.33
C VAL A 309 3.47 3.02 20.98
N MET A 310 4.12 1.87 20.85
CA MET A 310 3.44 0.59 20.57
C MET A 310 2.39 0.24 21.64
N HIS A 311 2.67 0.52 22.90
CA HIS A 311 1.71 0.35 24.01
C HIS A 311 0.45 1.21 23.88
N ARG A 312 0.59 2.45 23.43
CA ARG A 312 -0.55 3.39 23.29
C ARG A 312 -1.48 3.01 22.13
N ASP A 313 -0.92 2.58 21.03
CA ASP A 313 -1.71 2.18 19.85
C ASP A 313 -2.59 0.93 20.11
N LYS A 314 -2.20 0.09 21.06
CA LYS A 314 -2.81 -1.24 21.27
C LYS A 314 -3.56 -1.41 22.61
N LYS A 315 -3.65 -0.37 23.45
CA LYS A 315 -4.43 -0.39 24.72
C LYS A 315 -5.93 -0.69 24.55
N CYS A 316 -6.45 -0.71 23.33
CA CYS A 316 -7.87 -0.94 23.06
C CYS A 316 -8.28 -2.41 22.96
N SER A 317 -7.35 -3.40 23.02
CA SER A 317 -7.72 -4.80 23.04
C SER A 317 -7.19 -5.53 24.27
N SER A 318 -8.10 -6.01 25.10
CA SER A 318 -7.81 -6.92 26.23
C SER A 318 -7.30 -8.31 25.79
N ALA A 319 -7.19 -8.56 24.48
CA ALA A 319 -6.92 -9.88 23.88
C ALA A 319 -5.41 -10.15 23.62
N GLY A 320 -4.51 -9.20 23.91
CA GLY A 320 -3.08 -9.29 23.56
C GLY A 320 -2.78 -8.74 22.16
N ILE A 321 -1.52 -8.86 21.73
CA ILE A 321 -1.02 -8.38 20.45
C ILE A 321 -0.54 -9.56 19.63
N ASN A 322 -0.88 -9.59 18.34
CA ASN A 322 -0.31 -10.52 17.39
C ASN A 322 0.91 -9.88 16.71
N LEU A 323 2.10 -10.40 16.98
CA LEU A 323 3.30 -10.12 16.21
C LEU A 323 3.35 -11.08 15.03
N ILE A 324 3.85 -10.61 13.90
CA ILE A 324 4.12 -11.46 12.76
C ILE A 324 5.58 -11.84 12.79
N LEU A 325 5.87 -13.13 12.96
CA LEU A 325 7.22 -13.66 13.06
C LEU A 325 7.46 -14.68 11.96
N PRO A 326 8.55 -14.55 11.17
CA PRO A 326 8.88 -15.54 10.15
C PRO A 326 9.43 -16.82 10.80
N THR A 327 8.98 -17.98 10.31
CA THR A 327 9.54 -19.30 10.64
C THR A 327 10.70 -19.66 9.72
N LYS A 328 10.63 -19.17 8.49
CA LYS A 328 11.65 -19.18 7.42
C LYS A 328 11.31 -18.11 6.39
N ILE A 329 12.14 -17.89 5.39
CA ILE A 329 11.73 -17.09 4.22
C ILE A 329 10.59 -17.83 3.51
N GLY A 330 9.53 -17.10 3.17
CA GLY A 330 8.33 -17.65 2.54
C GLY A 330 7.26 -18.16 3.52
N GLU A 331 7.48 -18.04 4.85
CA GLU A 331 6.48 -18.50 5.83
C GLU A 331 6.53 -17.69 7.13
N CYS A 332 5.37 -17.23 7.58
CA CYS A 332 5.20 -16.48 8.83
C CYS A 332 4.03 -17.03 9.67
N ILE A 333 4.14 -16.83 10.98
CA ILE A 333 3.08 -17.12 11.95
C ILE A 333 2.59 -15.86 12.67
N LEU A 334 1.38 -15.93 13.23
CA LEU A 334 0.90 -14.98 14.22
C LEU A 334 1.37 -15.44 15.61
N TYR A 335 2.26 -14.66 16.20
CA TYR A 335 2.81 -14.93 17.54
C TYR A 335 2.11 -14.02 18.56
N LYS A 336 1.33 -14.62 19.44
CA LYS A 336 0.58 -13.89 20.45
C LYS A 336 1.49 -13.50 21.61
N THR A 337 1.49 -12.22 21.97
CA THR A 337 2.28 -11.66 23.08
C THR A 337 1.47 -10.60 23.83
N SER A 338 1.97 -10.19 24.99
CA SER A 338 1.40 -9.06 25.73
C SER A 338 2.09 -7.73 25.32
N PRO A 339 1.43 -6.57 25.50
CA PRO A 339 2.09 -5.29 25.31
C PRO A 339 3.36 -5.13 26.14
N ASP A 340 3.38 -5.66 27.37
CA ASP A 340 4.50 -5.53 28.31
C ASP A 340 5.76 -6.30 27.86
N GLU A 341 5.62 -7.30 27.00
CA GLU A 341 6.73 -8.08 26.46
C GLU A 341 7.39 -7.42 25.24
N LEU A 342 6.76 -6.42 24.61
CA LEU A 342 7.26 -5.83 23.36
C LEU A 342 8.66 -5.22 23.51
N GLU A 343 8.91 -4.52 24.60
CA GLU A 343 10.22 -3.93 24.85
C GLU A 343 11.29 -5.02 24.93
N SER A 344 11.05 -6.09 25.68
CA SER A 344 11.99 -7.20 25.80
C SER A 344 12.22 -7.92 24.48
N ILE A 345 11.16 -8.12 23.69
CA ILE A 345 11.23 -8.78 22.38
C ILE A 345 12.08 -7.98 21.38
N TYR A 346 11.93 -6.66 21.36
CA TYR A 346 12.63 -5.80 20.41
C TYR A 346 13.97 -5.22 20.94
N SER A 347 14.25 -5.30 22.23
CA SER A 347 15.56 -4.93 22.84
C SER A 347 16.68 -5.94 22.55
N LEU A 348 16.34 -7.00 21.90
CA LEU A 348 17.25 -8.12 21.62
C LEU A 348 18.22 -7.82 20.46
#